data_94c6eadd146d97f821ba5fa1992fa1db
#
_entry.id   94c6eadd146d97f821ba5fa1992fa1db
#
_cell.length_a   1.000
_cell.length_b   1.000
_cell.length_c   1.000
_cell.angle_alpha   90.00
_cell.angle_beta   90.00
_cell.angle_gamma   90.00
#
_symmetry.space_group_name_H-M   'P 1'
#
loop_
_entity.id
_entity.type
_entity.pdbx_description
1 polymer ?
#
loop_
_entity_poly.entity_id
_entity_poly.type
_entity_poly.pdbx_seq_one_letter_code
_entity_poly.pdbx_strand_id
1 'polypeptide(L)'
;MNNIQYSYSLGSMPVNTEAPQPLWSCHGIQIIPGPADTVVLFNPKNDARLLVQSEVARALEHCYRFDTLSGHLNHLFDAMPPLREQPEDAKQILELVRDAGIFESADEAWQRLTARADESPIDDGPVRLFILTCDRPEALERLLSALDEQALPEQVEALFVVDDSRASENSVRNAAAIESVRASIGIPVHHIDMGLRTELISQLKATLPESCHLAIDFLLDRSYWGAAPTYGLARNLALLLSVNFRALVMDDDILPVAMTPPLLPQNLTIETPRAREAAFYSSVTEMQQHNLIADFSPLSAMLRSLGQSLDQILTAELSGPSMLKGVDGRLTTSFSAESRLYLSQCGTWGDPGTGDGGWAFFQSEASIK
;
A
#
# COMPACT_ATOMS: atom_id res chain seq x y z
N MET A 1 0.93 40.77 -15.24
CA MET A 1 1.38 39.41 -14.92
C MET A 1 1.94 39.44 -13.52
N ASN A 2 1.14 39.12 -12.51
CA ASN A 2 1.57 39.12 -11.13
C ASN A 2 2.01 37.69 -10.78
N ASN A 3 3.30 37.52 -10.54
CA ASN A 3 3.87 36.30 -10.00
C ASN A 3 3.39 36.17 -8.53
N ILE A 4 2.45 35.31 -8.26
CA ILE A 4 2.06 34.94 -6.90
C ILE A 4 2.97 33.80 -6.49
N GLN A 5 3.97 34.10 -5.68
CA GLN A 5 4.87 33.13 -5.08
C GLN A 5 4.21 32.63 -3.78
N TYR A 6 3.70 31.41 -3.76
CA TYR A 6 3.21 30.78 -2.54
C TYR A 6 4.39 30.18 -1.78
N SER A 7 4.75 30.79 -0.66
CA SER A 7 5.62 30.16 0.33
C SER A 7 4.74 29.45 1.36
N TYR A 8 4.76 28.12 1.38
CA TYR A 8 4.20 27.37 2.49
C TYR A 8 5.20 27.41 3.66
N SER A 9 4.95 28.22 4.65
CA SER A 9 5.51 28.00 5.97
C SER A 9 4.62 26.96 6.67
N LEU A 10 5.05 25.72 6.69
CA LEU A 10 4.61 24.79 7.72
C LEU A 10 4.93 25.48 9.04
N GLY A 11 3.88 25.82 9.81
CA GLY A 11 4.03 26.45 11.11
C GLY A 11 5.09 25.66 11.88
N SER A 12 6.09 26.38 12.41
CA SER A 12 7.14 25.80 13.23
C SER A 12 6.48 25.10 14.42
N MET A 13 6.25 23.80 14.31
CA MET A 13 6.08 23.00 15.51
C MET A 13 7.32 23.21 16.38
N PRO A 14 7.18 23.33 17.70
CA PRO A 14 8.34 23.40 18.56
C PRO A 14 9.21 22.19 18.25
N VAL A 15 10.38 22.43 17.66
CA VAL A 15 11.40 21.39 17.46
C VAL A 15 11.77 20.97 18.88
N ASN A 16 11.30 19.80 19.29
CA ASN A 16 11.75 19.20 20.52
C ASN A 16 13.23 18.90 20.32
N THR A 17 14.10 19.70 20.95
CA THR A 17 15.56 19.63 20.79
C THR A 17 16.19 18.49 21.60
N GLU A 18 15.39 17.61 22.19
CA GLU A 18 15.91 16.34 22.75
C GLU A 18 16.33 15.42 21.60
N ALA A 19 17.54 14.90 21.71
CA ALA A 19 18.03 13.89 20.78
C ALA A 19 17.01 12.74 20.69
N PRO A 20 16.69 12.24 19.48
CA PRO A 20 15.70 11.20 19.32
C PRO A 20 16.09 9.99 20.18
N GLN A 21 15.17 9.59 21.07
CA GLN A 21 15.42 8.43 21.94
C GLN A 21 15.48 7.15 21.08
N PRO A 22 16.39 6.22 21.38
CA PRO A 22 16.51 4.98 20.63
C PRO A 22 15.23 4.13 20.78
N LEU A 23 14.82 3.51 19.66
CA LEU A 23 13.67 2.63 19.59
C LEU A 23 14.12 1.17 19.62
N TRP A 24 13.33 0.33 20.24
CA TRP A 24 13.60 -1.09 20.49
C TRP A 24 12.37 -1.93 20.20
N SER A 25 12.58 -3.18 19.77
CA SER A 25 11.51 -4.17 19.58
C SER A 25 11.96 -5.54 20.05
N CYS A 26 11.09 -6.26 20.74
CA CYS A 26 11.31 -7.63 21.16
C CYS A 26 10.56 -8.58 20.21
N HIS A 27 11.29 -9.26 19.32
CA HIS A 27 10.69 -10.19 18.36
C HIS A 27 11.70 -11.24 17.89
N GLY A 28 11.20 -12.35 17.35
CA GLY A 28 12.05 -13.42 16.83
C GLY A 28 12.85 -14.17 17.92
N ILE A 29 12.49 -13.99 19.18
CA ILE A 29 13.13 -14.61 20.32
C ILE A 29 12.56 -16.01 20.53
N GLN A 30 13.43 -16.98 20.81
CA GLN A 30 13.04 -18.32 21.22
C GLN A 30 12.96 -18.37 22.75
N ILE A 31 11.89 -18.97 23.26
CA ILE A 31 11.65 -19.16 24.68
C ILE A 31 11.90 -20.63 25.00
N ILE A 32 12.94 -20.91 25.77
CA ILE A 32 13.34 -22.28 26.13
C ILE A 32 13.02 -22.51 27.61
N PRO A 33 12.25 -23.55 27.96
CA PRO A 33 11.94 -23.86 29.36
C PRO A 33 13.22 -24.01 30.22
N GLY A 34 13.24 -23.36 31.37
CA GLY A 34 14.27 -23.44 32.38
C GLY A 34 13.81 -24.20 33.64
N PRO A 35 14.63 -24.29 34.68
CA PRO A 35 14.24 -24.89 35.98
C PRO A 35 13.23 -24.00 36.71
N ALA A 36 12.37 -24.62 37.50
CA ALA A 36 11.29 -23.96 38.24
C ALA A 36 10.39 -23.10 37.30
N ASP A 37 10.03 -21.89 37.69
CA ASP A 37 9.22 -20.95 36.89
C ASP A 37 10.11 -19.97 36.09
N THR A 38 11.21 -20.49 35.48
CA THR A 38 12.11 -19.67 34.66
C THR A 38 12.15 -20.13 33.21
N VAL A 39 12.54 -19.23 32.32
CA VAL A 39 12.79 -19.51 30.92
C VAL A 39 14.08 -18.84 30.45
N VAL A 40 14.72 -19.43 29.45
CA VAL A 40 15.85 -18.80 28.77
C VAL A 40 15.30 -18.10 27.52
N LEU A 41 15.44 -16.79 27.45
CA LEU A 41 15.25 -16.02 26.24
C LEU A 41 16.50 -16.19 25.38
N PHE A 42 16.33 -16.64 24.15
CA PHE A 42 17.40 -16.84 23.19
C PHE A 42 17.16 -16.01 21.93
N ASN A 43 18.09 -15.12 21.63
CA ASN A 43 18.09 -14.35 20.40
C ASN A 43 19.00 -15.02 19.35
N PRO A 44 18.43 -15.69 18.33
CA PRO A 44 19.25 -16.41 17.34
C PRO A 44 20.06 -15.49 16.40
N LYS A 45 19.77 -14.17 16.38
CA LYS A 45 20.51 -13.22 15.55
C LYS A 45 21.91 -12.90 16.07
N ASN A 46 22.08 -12.90 17.39
CA ASN A 46 23.32 -12.50 18.07
C ASN A 46 23.79 -13.48 19.15
N ASP A 47 23.17 -14.66 19.26
CA ASP A 47 23.44 -15.69 20.29
C ASP A 47 23.20 -15.22 21.74
N ALA A 48 22.53 -14.09 21.95
CA ALA A 48 22.24 -13.61 23.30
C ALA A 48 21.31 -14.56 24.06
N ARG A 49 21.60 -14.77 25.34
CA ARG A 49 20.81 -15.63 26.22
C ARG A 49 20.59 -14.93 27.55
N LEU A 50 19.38 -14.95 28.03
CA LEU A 50 19.01 -14.38 29.31
C LEU A 50 18.03 -15.30 30.04
N LEU A 51 18.38 -15.70 31.27
CA LEU A 51 17.46 -16.45 32.14
C LEU A 51 16.55 -15.45 32.86
N VAL A 52 15.26 -15.63 32.73
CA VAL A 52 14.24 -14.76 33.34
C VAL A 52 13.09 -15.59 33.93
N GLN A 53 12.27 -14.96 34.76
CA GLN A 53 10.99 -15.53 35.19
C GLN A 53 10.04 -15.65 34.01
N SER A 54 9.18 -16.68 33.97
CA SER A 54 8.23 -16.88 32.89
C SER A 54 7.29 -15.70 32.69
N GLU A 55 7.02 -14.93 33.74
CA GLU A 55 6.21 -13.72 33.69
C GLU A 55 6.88 -12.61 32.88
N VAL A 56 8.20 -12.47 32.97
CA VAL A 56 8.95 -11.50 32.14
C VAL A 56 8.82 -11.85 30.66
N ALA A 57 8.94 -13.13 30.30
CA ALA A 57 8.77 -13.56 28.92
C ALA A 57 7.36 -13.21 28.38
N ARG A 58 6.32 -13.43 29.19
CA ARG A 58 4.95 -13.03 28.83
C ARG A 58 4.79 -11.50 28.67
N ALA A 59 5.43 -10.72 29.52
CA ALA A 59 5.42 -9.27 29.39
C ALA A 59 6.08 -8.81 28.08
N LEU A 60 7.21 -9.43 27.69
CA LEU A 60 7.92 -9.09 26.45
C LEU A 60 7.12 -9.38 25.17
N GLU A 61 6.11 -10.25 25.22
CA GLU A 61 5.18 -10.46 24.08
C GLU A 61 4.42 -9.19 23.68
N HIS A 62 4.31 -8.21 24.58
CA HIS A 62 3.71 -6.90 24.32
C HIS A 62 4.70 -5.87 23.74
N CYS A 63 6.01 -6.18 23.72
CA CYS A 63 7.08 -5.27 23.29
C CYS A 63 7.51 -5.48 21.82
N TYR A 64 6.63 -6.00 20.98
CA TYR A 64 6.94 -6.38 19.59
C TYR A 64 6.97 -5.20 18.60
N ARG A 65 6.45 -4.03 18.94
CA ARG A 65 6.53 -2.82 18.12
C ARG A 65 7.80 -2.04 18.48
N PHE A 66 8.38 -1.35 17.48
CA PHE A 66 9.48 -0.44 17.78
C PHE A 66 8.97 0.76 18.59
N ASP A 67 9.46 0.89 19.82
CA ASP A 67 9.14 2.03 20.69
C ASP A 67 10.33 2.32 21.62
N THR A 68 10.27 3.46 22.30
CA THR A 68 11.21 3.76 23.40
C THR A 68 10.97 2.81 24.57
N LEU A 69 11.95 2.64 25.45
CA LEU A 69 11.74 1.85 26.69
C LEU A 69 10.60 2.41 27.54
N SER A 70 10.46 3.74 27.58
CA SER A 70 9.33 4.38 28.27
C SER A 70 7.99 4.10 27.61
N GLY A 71 7.95 4.03 26.25
CA GLY A 71 6.78 3.62 25.50
C GLY A 71 6.37 2.18 25.83
N HIS A 72 7.35 1.25 25.85
CA HIS A 72 7.10 -0.13 26.25
C HIS A 72 6.57 -0.25 27.69
N LEU A 73 7.11 0.52 28.63
CA LEU A 73 6.60 0.54 30.01
C LEU A 73 5.12 0.96 30.06
N ASN A 74 4.76 2.01 29.35
CA ASN A 74 3.37 2.44 29.29
C ASN A 74 2.45 1.36 28.72
N HIS A 75 2.84 0.70 27.61
CA HIS A 75 2.10 -0.42 27.05
C HIS A 75 1.98 -1.61 28.01
N LEU A 76 3.04 -1.90 28.75
CA LEU A 76 3.02 -2.96 29.76
C LEU A 76 2.08 -2.62 30.93
N PHE A 77 2.05 -1.37 31.37
CA PHE A 77 1.16 -0.93 32.43
C PHE A 77 -0.33 -0.99 32.02
N ASP A 78 -0.61 -0.84 30.72
CA ASP A 78 -1.97 -0.99 30.18
C ASP A 78 -2.36 -2.45 30.01
N ALA A 79 -1.42 -3.29 29.51
CA ALA A 79 -1.67 -4.71 29.30
C ALA A 79 -1.63 -5.53 30.60
N MET A 80 -0.79 -5.12 31.55
CA MET A 80 -0.53 -5.81 32.83
C MET A 80 -0.58 -4.82 34.00
N PRO A 81 -1.76 -4.35 34.40
CA PRO A 81 -1.93 -3.30 35.44
C PRO A 81 -1.16 -3.53 36.75
N PRO A 82 -0.96 -4.75 37.26
CA PRO A 82 -0.16 -4.98 38.46
C PRO A 82 1.28 -4.45 38.40
N LEU A 83 1.89 -4.34 37.19
CA LEU A 83 3.23 -3.78 37.04
C LEU A 83 3.33 -2.30 37.44
N ARG A 84 2.21 -1.58 37.51
CA ARG A 84 2.17 -0.19 38.00
C ARG A 84 2.53 -0.05 39.48
N GLU A 85 2.46 -1.12 40.26
CA GLU A 85 2.84 -1.12 41.66
C GLU A 85 4.36 -1.12 41.85
N GLN A 86 5.13 -1.57 40.82
CA GLN A 86 6.58 -1.70 40.86
C GLN A 86 7.22 -1.13 39.56
N PRO A 87 7.04 0.17 39.26
CA PRO A 87 7.44 0.76 37.99
C PRO A 87 8.98 0.76 37.79
N GLU A 88 9.74 0.97 38.85
CA GLU A 88 11.21 0.98 38.78
C GLU A 88 11.76 -0.43 38.50
N ASP A 89 11.19 -1.46 39.10
CA ASP A 89 11.60 -2.84 38.85
C ASP A 89 11.28 -3.24 37.42
N ALA A 90 10.11 -2.89 36.90
CA ALA A 90 9.72 -3.13 35.52
C ALA A 90 10.68 -2.42 34.52
N LYS A 91 11.07 -1.19 34.82
CA LYS A 91 12.05 -0.44 34.03
C LYS A 91 13.42 -1.10 34.05
N GLN A 92 13.94 -1.48 35.23
CA GLN A 92 15.22 -2.15 35.37
C GLN A 92 15.26 -3.49 34.61
N ILE A 93 14.17 -4.25 34.63
CA ILE A 93 14.04 -5.50 33.86
C ILE A 93 14.11 -5.22 32.35
N LEU A 94 13.40 -4.22 31.83
CA LEU A 94 13.49 -3.86 30.42
C LEU A 94 14.89 -3.40 30.01
N GLU A 95 15.57 -2.64 30.85
CA GLU A 95 16.96 -2.22 30.63
C GLU A 95 17.91 -3.44 30.63
N LEU A 96 17.74 -4.37 31.55
CA LEU A 96 18.50 -5.62 31.60
C LEU A 96 18.29 -6.47 30.33
N VAL A 97 17.06 -6.61 29.89
CA VAL A 97 16.70 -7.38 28.69
C VAL A 97 17.30 -6.73 27.43
N ARG A 98 17.26 -5.40 27.34
CA ARG A 98 17.93 -4.64 26.27
C ARG A 98 19.45 -4.86 26.29
N ASP A 99 20.08 -4.66 27.44
CA ASP A 99 21.54 -4.72 27.59
C ASP A 99 22.08 -6.15 27.37
N ALA A 100 21.21 -7.15 27.60
CA ALA A 100 21.52 -8.55 27.27
C ALA A 100 21.40 -8.85 25.76
N GLY A 101 20.99 -7.89 24.91
CA GLY A 101 20.87 -8.09 23.45
C GLY A 101 19.63 -8.87 23.01
N ILE A 102 18.58 -8.89 23.83
CA ILE A 102 17.31 -9.57 23.51
C ILE A 102 16.44 -8.68 22.62
N PHE A 103 16.49 -7.37 22.80
CA PHE A 103 15.83 -6.42 21.90
C PHE A 103 16.64 -6.21 20.61
N GLU A 104 15.97 -6.00 19.50
CA GLU A 104 16.54 -5.41 18.29
C GLU A 104 16.34 -3.88 18.32
N SER A 105 17.39 -3.12 18.04
CA SER A 105 17.28 -1.67 17.89
C SER A 105 16.69 -1.28 16.53
N ALA A 106 16.06 -0.10 16.46
CA ALA A 106 15.59 0.44 15.17
C ALA A 106 16.75 0.71 14.21
N ASP A 107 17.94 1.04 14.72
CA ASP A 107 19.16 1.22 13.90
C ASP A 107 19.58 -0.08 13.22
N GLU A 108 19.60 -1.21 13.93
CA GLU A 108 19.91 -2.52 13.36
C GLU A 108 18.88 -2.95 12.33
N ALA A 109 17.58 -2.76 12.63
CA ALA A 109 16.50 -3.06 11.71
C ALA A 109 16.56 -2.17 10.45
N TRP A 110 16.82 -0.88 10.63
CA TRP A 110 16.97 0.07 9.53
C TRP A 110 18.14 -0.29 8.63
N GLN A 111 19.32 -0.58 9.22
CA GLN A 111 20.48 -1.04 8.46
C GLN A 111 20.17 -2.29 7.65
N ARG A 112 19.49 -3.28 8.23
CA ARG A 112 19.08 -4.50 7.53
C ARG A 112 18.13 -4.22 6.36
N LEU A 113 17.22 -3.25 6.52
CA LEU A 113 16.23 -2.89 5.50
C LEU A 113 16.80 -1.96 4.41
N THR A 114 17.94 -1.31 4.66
CA THR A 114 18.56 -0.33 3.74
C THR A 114 19.97 -0.71 3.29
N ALA A 115 20.63 -1.70 3.93
CA ALA A 115 21.95 -2.17 3.53
C ALA A 115 21.82 -3.09 2.32
N ARG A 116 22.06 -2.55 1.14
CA ARG A 116 22.00 -3.28 -0.11
C ARG A 116 23.36 -3.79 -0.54
N ALA A 117 23.42 -5.03 -1.02
CA ALA A 117 24.65 -5.64 -1.50
C ALA A 117 25.00 -5.25 -2.95
N ASP A 118 24.00 -5.02 -3.81
CA ASP A 118 24.17 -4.74 -5.23
C ASP A 118 23.22 -3.64 -5.74
N GLU A 119 23.69 -2.79 -6.66
CA GLU A 119 22.87 -1.85 -7.42
C GLU A 119 22.13 -2.58 -8.56
N SER A 120 21.08 -3.32 -8.27
CA SER A 120 20.23 -3.82 -9.35
C SER A 120 19.44 -2.67 -9.98
N PRO A 121 19.36 -2.58 -11.32
CA PRO A 121 18.63 -1.50 -11.95
C PRO A 121 17.16 -1.50 -11.55
N ILE A 122 16.58 -0.30 -11.46
CA ILE A 122 15.14 -0.12 -11.33
C ILE A 122 14.50 -0.69 -12.59
N ASP A 123 13.40 -1.43 -12.43
CA ASP A 123 12.58 -1.82 -13.56
C ASP A 123 11.69 -0.63 -13.95
N ASP A 124 12.20 0.20 -14.85
CA ASP A 124 11.51 1.35 -15.46
C ASP A 124 10.99 1.03 -16.87
N GLY A 125 10.77 -0.26 -17.15
CA GLY A 125 10.18 -0.72 -18.40
C GLY A 125 8.85 -0.02 -18.74
N PRO A 126 8.38 -0.14 -20.00
CA PRO A 126 7.19 0.55 -20.46
C PRO A 126 5.94 0.11 -19.71
N VAL A 127 4.99 1.04 -19.62
CA VAL A 127 3.73 0.88 -18.87
C VAL A 127 2.56 0.83 -19.83
N ARG A 128 1.61 -0.06 -19.59
CA ARG A 128 0.29 -0.05 -20.21
C ARG A 128 -0.74 0.41 -19.20
N LEU A 129 -1.52 1.41 -19.58
CA LEU A 129 -2.63 1.93 -18.78
C LEU A 129 -3.91 1.21 -19.19
N PHE A 130 -4.63 0.65 -18.24
CA PHE A 130 -5.91 -0.03 -18.44
C PHE A 130 -7.01 0.71 -17.70
N ILE A 131 -8.10 1.00 -18.41
CA ILE A 131 -9.37 1.45 -17.82
C ILE A 131 -10.37 0.31 -17.98
N LEU A 132 -10.99 -0.09 -16.87
CA LEU A 132 -12.02 -1.12 -16.87
C LEU A 132 -13.39 -0.44 -16.78
N THR A 133 -14.27 -0.73 -17.73
CA THR A 133 -15.63 -0.15 -17.76
C THR A 133 -16.70 -1.20 -18.06
N CYS A 134 -17.90 -0.99 -17.53
CA CYS A 134 -19.08 -1.83 -17.79
C CYS A 134 -20.35 -1.01 -17.63
N ASP A 135 -21.04 -0.75 -18.74
CA ASP A 135 -22.32 -0.05 -18.79
C ASP A 135 -22.36 1.33 -18.09
N ARG A 136 -21.21 2.05 -18.04
CA ARG A 136 -21.08 3.37 -17.39
C ARG A 136 -20.39 4.42 -18.28
N PRO A 137 -20.95 4.74 -19.46
CA PRO A 137 -20.30 5.62 -20.44
C PRO A 137 -20.02 7.03 -19.91
N GLU A 138 -20.86 7.59 -19.03
CA GLU A 138 -20.64 8.90 -18.43
C GLU A 138 -19.43 8.91 -17.47
N ALA A 139 -19.19 7.81 -16.77
CA ALA A 139 -18.02 7.67 -15.89
C ALA A 139 -16.74 7.58 -16.72
N LEU A 140 -16.76 6.76 -17.78
CA LEU A 140 -15.64 6.63 -18.70
C LEU A 140 -15.31 7.97 -19.40
N GLU A 141 -16.32 8.68 -19.91
CA GLU A 141 -16.14 9.99 -20.56
C GLU A 141 -15.46 10.99 -19.61
N ARG A 142 -15.92 11.06 -18.37
CA ARG A 142 -15.34 11.93 -17.34
C ARG A 142 -13.87 11.57 -17.04
N LEU A 143 -13.55 10.28 -16.90
CA LEU A 143 -12.17 9.83 -16.66
C LEU A 143 -11.28 10.13 -17.85
N LEU A 144 -11.71 9.83 -19.08
CA LEU A 144 -10.96 10.10 -20.31
C LEU A 144 -10.67 11.60 -20.47
N SER A 145 -11.67 12.46 -20.22
CA SER A 145 -11.48 13.91 -20.23
C SER A 145 -10.46 14.38 -19.20
N ALA A 146 -10.51 13.82 -17.98
CA ALA A 146 -9.53 14.15 -16.93
C ALA A 146 -8.10 13.68 -17.27
N LEU A 147 -7.96 12.55 -17.96
CA LEU A 147 -6.64 12.07 -18.43
C LEU A 147 -6.11 12.88 -19.60
N ASP A 148 -6.99 13.40 -20.47
CA ASP A 148 -6.63 14.27 -21.58
C ASP A 148 -6.13 15.64 -21.10
N GLU A 149 -6.73 16.17 -20.03
CA GLU A 149 -6.31 17.42 -19.38
C GLU A 149 -4.98 17.31 -18.62
N GLN A 150 -4.57 16.10 -18.25
CA GLN A 150 -3.35 15.83 -17.50
C GLN A 150 -2.30 15.19 -18.39
N ALA A 151 -1.04 15.61 -18.23
CA ALA A 151 0.07 14.91 -18.88
C ALA A 151 0.20 13.50 -18.28
N LEU A 152 0.07 12.49 -19.12
CA LEU A 152 0.37 11.11 -18.73
C LEU A 152 1.87 10.94 -18.44
N PRO A 153 2.26 10.04 -17.52
CA PRO A 153 3.67 9.70 -17.32
C PRO A 153 4.32 9.22 -18.62
N GLU A 154 5.54 9.68 -18.90
CA GLU A 154 6.28 9.37 -20.14
C GLU A 154 6.46 7.85 -20.39
N GLN A 155 6.45 7.05 -19.32
CA GLN A 155 6.57 5.60 -19.40
C GLN A 155 5.31 4.90 -19.95
N VAL A 156 4.16 5.61 -19.99
CA VAL A 156 2.90 5.03 -20.50
C VAL A 156 2.95 4.99 -22.02
N GLU A 157 3.06 3.78 -22.58
CA GLU A 157 3.17 3.60 -24.04
C GLU A 157 1.83 3.49 -24.74
N ALA A 158 0.77 3.00 -24.04
CA ALA A 158 -0.55 2.81 -24.60
C ALA A 158 -1.63 2.80 -23.52
N LEU A 159 -2.83 3.23 -23.91
CA LEU A 159 -4.06 3.16 -23.13
C LEU A 159 -4.97 2.06 -23.71
N PHE A 160 -5.44 1.17 -22.84
CA PHE A 160 -6.40 0.11 -23.17
C PHE A 160 -7.69 0.35 -22.38
N VAL A 161 -8.80 0.57 -23.07
CA VAL A 161 -10.13 0.59 -22.47
C VAL A 161 -10.73 -0.80 -22.63
N VAL A 162 -10.85 -1.54 -21.55
CA VAL A 162 -11.45 -2.88 -21.51
C VAL A 162 -12.94 -2.71 -21.21
N ASP A 163 -13.75 -2.82 -22.26
CA ASP A 163 -15.18 -2.58 -22.21
C ASP A 163 -15.97 -3.89 -22.07
N ASP A 164 -16.55 -4.09 -20.88
CA ASP A 164 -17.39 -5.24 -20.56
C ASP A 164 -18.89 -4.90 -20.59
N SER A 165 -19.28 -3.85 -21.32
CA SER A 165 -20.66 -3.38 -21.42
C SER A 165 -21.58 -4.46 -22.01
N ARG A 166 -22.77 -4.56 -21.43
CA ARG A 166 -23.81 -5.51 -21.79
C ARG A 166 -24.79 -4.91 -22.77
N ALA A 167 -25.07 -3.61 -22.60
CA ALA A 167 -25.93 -2.85 -23.50
C ALA A 167 -25.10 -2.35 -24.68
N SER A 168 -25.51 -2.71 -25.90
CA SER A 168 -24.81 -2.29 -27.13
C SER A 168 -24.76 -0.78 -27.27
N GLU A 169 -25.80 -0.06 -26.83
CA GLU A 169 -25.85 1.40 -26.82
C GLU A 169 -24.75 2.02 -25.96
N ASN A 170 -24.40 1.40 -24.79
CA ASN A 170 -23.32 1.85 -23.91
C ASN A 170 -21.97 1.62 -24.56
N SER A 171 -21.76 0.46 -25.22
CA SER A 171 -20.51 0.17 -25.93
C SER A 171 -20.29 1.18 -27.09
N VAL A 172 -21.37 1.57 -27.82
CA VAL A 172 -21.30 2.61 -28.86
C VAL A 172 -20.92 3.97 -28.26
N ARG A 173 -21.48 4.33 -27.11
CA ARG A 173 -21.13 5.58 -26.39
C ARG A 173 -19.69 5.55 -25.89
N ASN A 174 -19.24 4.42 -25.36
CA ASN A 174 -17.85 4.23 -24.94
C ASN A 174 -16.90 4.41 -26.13
N ALA A 175 -17.21 3.82 -27.28
CA ALA A 175 -16.41 3.99 -28.49
C ALA A 175 -16.33 5.47 -28.91
N ALA A 176 -17.43 6.21 -28.84
CA ALA A 176 -17.46 7.64 -29.15
C ALA A 176 -16.64 8.48 -28.18
N ALA A 177 -16.72 8.18 -26.87
CA ALA A 177 -15.88 8.84 -25.84
C ALA A 177 -14.39 8.58 -26.07
N ILE A 178 -13.99 7.35 -26.39
CA ILE A 178 -12.61 6.99 -26.71
C ILE A 178 -12.13 7.75 -27.94
N GLU A 179 -12.93 7.82 -28.99
CA GLU A 179 -12.57 8.51 -30.24
C GLU A 179 -12.39 10.01 -30.01
N SER A 180 -13.16 10.63 -29.11
CA SER A 180 -13.04 12.06 -28.81
C SER A 180 -11.68 12.46 -28.21
N VAL A 181 -11.02 11.57 -27.49
CA VAL A 181 -9.70 11.84 -26.87
C VAL A 181 -8.52 11.19 -27.61
N ARG A 182 -8.79 10.34 -28.60
CA ARG A 182 -7.75 9.57 -29.30
C ARG A 182 -6.63 10.43 -29.91
N ALA A 183 -6.99 11.60 -30.44
CA ALA A 183 -6.02 12.48 -31.08
C ALA A 183 -5.24 13.36 -30.10
N SER A 184 -5.83 13.70 -28.95
CA SER A 184 -5.26 14.63 -27.97
C SER A 184 -4.41 13.97 -26.92
N ILE A 185 -4.73 12.73 -26.51
CA ILE A 185 -4.04 12.02 -25.42
C ILE A 185 -2.57 11.66 -25.72
N GLY A 186 -2.15 11.74 -26.98
CA GLY A 186 -0.74 11.64 -27.40
C GLY A 186 -0.12 10.25 -27.41
N ILE A 187 -0.87 9.21 -27.03
CA ILE A 187 -0.45 7.80 -27.07
C ILE A 187 -1.50 6.93 -27.78
N PRO A 188 -1.14 5.73 -28.26
CA PRO A 188 -2.10 4.79 -28.84
C PRO A 188 -3.23 4.44 -27.83
N VAL A 189 -4.48 4.52 -28.29
CA VAL A 189 -5.66 4.15 -27.50
C VAL A 189 -6.35 2.96 -28.15
N HIS A 190 -6.51 1.89 -27.39
CA HIS A 190 -7.12 0.62 -27.82
C HIS A 190 -8.44 0.41 -27.10
N HIS A 191 -9.52 0.20 -27.85
CA HIS A 191 -10.83 -0.20 -27.33
C HIS A 191 -10.95 -1.72 -27.43
N ILE A 192 -10.97 -2.39 -26.30
CA ILE A 192 -11.14 -3.85 -26.19
C ILE A 192 -12.59 -4.13 -25.87
N ASP A 193 -13.43 -4.11 -26.88
CA ASP A 193 -14.86 -4.44 -26.80
C ASP A 193 -15.10 -5.97 -26.84
N MET A 194 -16.35 -6.38 -26.78
CA MET A 194 -16.73 -7.80 -26.82
C MET A 194 -16.35 -8.48 -28.14
N GLY A 195 -16.34 -7.74 -29.26
CA GLY A 195 -15.95 -8.27 -30.56
C GLY A 195 -14.45 -8.63 -30.59
N LEU A 196 -13.61 -7.68 -30.22
CA LEU A 196 -12.16 -7.86 -30.16
C LEU A 196 -11.77 -8.91 -29.11
N ARG A 197 -12.49 -8.95 -27.96
CA ARG A 197 -12.27 -10.01 -26.94
C ARG A 197 -12.56 -11.40 -27.51
N THR A 198 -13.66 -11.58 -28.25
CA THR A 198 -14.01 -12.86 -28.88
C THR A 198 -12.98 -13.29 -29.89
N GLU A 199 -12.48 -12.36 -30.69
CA GLU A 199 -11.41 -12.63 -31.66
C GLU A 199 -10.11 -13.07 -30.94
N LEU A 200 -9.71 -12.35 -29.87
CA LEU A 200 -8.53 -12.71 -29.07
C LEU A 200 -8.66 -14.12 -28.47
N ILE A 201 -9.81 -14.48 -27.90
CA ILE A 201 -10.07 -15.81 -27.37
C ILE A 201 -9.92 -16.86 -28.46
N SER A 202 -10.48 -16.60 -29.64
CA SER A 202 -10.37 -17.51 -30.79
C SER A 202 -8.91 -17.72 -31.24
N GLN A 203 -8.14 -16.63 -31.31
CA GLN A 203 -6.70 -16.71 -31.66
C GLN A 203 -5.88 -17.46 -30.60
N LEU A 204 -6.14 -17.23 -29.31
CA LEU A 204 -5.50 -17.96 -28.22
C LEU A 204 -5.78 -19.46 -28.31
N LYS A 205 -7.02 -19.87 -28.55
CA LYS A 205 -7.39 -21.27 -28.73
C LYS A 205 -6.78 -21.90 -29.98
N ALA A 206 -6.64 -21.14 -31.06
CA ALA A 206 -5.99 -21.63 -32.27
C ALA A 206 -4.47 -21.84 -32.10
N THR A 207 -3.85 -21.10 -31.18
CA THR A 207 -2.39 -21.11 -30.96
C THR A 207 -1.96 -22.06 -29.84
N LEU A 208 -2.79 -22.22 -28.82
CA LEU A 208 -2.49 -23.00 -27.61
C LEU A 208 -3.06 -24.41 -27.68
N PRO A 209 -2.46 -25.39 -26.97
CA PRO A 209 -2.99 -26.75 -26.90
C PRO A 209 -4.45 -26.81 -26.41
N GLU A 210 -5.21 -27.79 -26.89
CA GLU A 210 -6.63 -27.99 -26.51
C GLU A 210 -6.82 -28.11 -24.99
N SER A 211 -5.83 -28.63 -24.28
CA SER A 211 -5.83 -28.71 -22.80
C SER A 211 -5.92 -27.35 -22.11
N CYS A 212 -5.58 -26.25 -22.79
CA CYS A 212 -5.67 -24.88 -22.27
C CYS A 212 -7.03 -24.23 -22.55
N HIS A 213 -7.86 -24.76 -23.45
CA HIS A 213 -9.08 -24.11 -23.90
C HIS A 213 -10.08 -23.83 -22.77
N LEU A 214 -10.26 -24.80 -21.86
CA LEU A 214 -11.13 -24.62 -20.71
C LEU A 214 -10.66 -23.50 -19.79
N ALA A 215 -9.34 -23.39 -19.58
CA ALA A 215 -8.77 -22.30 -18.76
C ALA A 215 -8.94 -20.93 -19.45
N ILE A 216 -8.81 -20.88 -20.78
CA ILE A 216 -9.05 -19.66 -21.56
C ILE A 216 -10.51 -19.21 -21.41
N ASP A 217 -11.48 -20.14 -21.56
CA ASP A 217 -12.89 -19.85 -21.40
C ASP A 217 -13.20 -19.35 -19.98
N PHE A 218 -12.71 -20.08 -18.97
CA PHE A 218 -12.87 -19.70 -17.57
C PHE A 218 -12.33 -18.29 -17.25
N LEU A 219 -11.16 -17.94 -17.79
CA LEU A 219 -10.47 -16.70 -17.46
C LEU A 219 -10.93 -15.49 -18.28
N LEU A 220 -11.41 -15.71 -19.53
CA LEU A 220 -11.62 -14.63 -20.48
C LEU A 220 -13.02 -14.59 -21.09
N ASP A 221 -13.70 -15.73 -21.21
CA ASP A 221 -14.99 -15.81 -21.91
C ASP A 221 -16.15 -15.61 -20.95
N ARG A 222 -16.88 -14.53 -21.14
CA ARG A 222 -18.08 -14.25 -20.39
C ARG A 222 -19.18 -15.30 -20.59
N SER A 223 -19.32 -15.87 -21.80
CA SER A 223 -20.33 -16.86 -22.12
C SER A 223 -20.19 -18.14 -21.28
N TYR A 224 -18.97 -18.47 -20.89
CA TYR A 224 -18.68 -19.58 -19.96
C TYR A 224 -19.41 -19.44 -18.60
N TRP A 225 -19.57 -18.20 -18.12
CA TRP A 225 -20.16 -17.91 -16.82
C TRP A 225 -21.69 -17.73 -16.86
N GLY A 226 -22.29 -17.65 -18.04
CA GLY A 226 -23.73 -17.46 -18.21
C GLY A 226 -24.22 -16.17 -17.55
N ALA A 227 -25.14 -16.30 -16.57
CA ALA A 227 -25.72 -15.16 -15.84
C ALA A 227 -24.91 -14.75 -14.60
N ALA A 228 -23.83 -15.46 -14.26
CA ALA A 228 -23.03 -15.14 -13.08
C ALA A 228 -22.31 -13.78 -13.23
N PRO A 229 -22.04 -13.06 -12.10
CA PRO A 229 -21.22 -11.86 -12.13
C PRO A 229 -19.80 -12.16 -12.61
N THR A 230 -19.26 -11.30 -13.47
CA THR A 230 -17.97 -11.52 -14.15
C THR A 230 -16.95 -10.40 -13.88
N TYR A 231 -16.97 -9.81 -12.69
CA TYR A 231 -16.11 -8.65 -12.32
C TYR A 231 -14.60 -8.87 -12.50
N GLY A 232 -14.13 -10.13 -12.51
CA GLY A 232 -12.72 -10.47 -12.67
C GLY A 232 -12.24 -10.58 -14.11
N LEU A 233 -13.12 -10.80 -15.09
CA LEU A 233 -12.72 -11.10 -16.47
C LEU A 233 -11.98 -9.96 -17.15
N ALA A 234 -12.44 -8.70 -16.97
CA ALA A 234 -11.75 -7.54 -17.48
C ALA A 234 -10.34 -7.38 -16.88
N ARG A 235 -10.18 -7.68 -15.59
CA ARG A 235 -8.85 -7.66 -14.91
C ARG A 235 -7.94 -8.77 -15.43
N ASN A 236 -8.47 -9.98 -15.66
CA ASN A 236 -7.70 -11.09 -16.25
C ASN A 236 -7.21 -10.72 -17.66
N LEU A 237 -8.05 -10.05 -18.45
CA LEU A 237 -7.68 -9.59 -19.79
C LEU A 237 -6.61 -8.48 -19.72
N ALA A 238 -6.72 -7.54 -18.78
CA ALA A 238 -5.68 -6.53 -18.55
C ALA A 238 -4.34 -7.19 -18.15
N LEU A 239 -4.36 -8.21 -17.28
CA LEU A 239 -3.16 -8.96 -16.91
C LEU A 239 -2.54 -9.68 -18.12
N LEU A 240 -3.34 -10.30 -18.97
CA LEU A 240 -2.85 -10.96 -20.18
C LEU A 240 -2.21 -9.94 -21.13
N LEU A 241 -2.86 -8.80 -21.36
CA LEU A 241 -2.38 -7.74 -22.24
C LEU A 241 -1.19 -6.96 -21.67
N SER A 242 -0.88 -7.13 -20.38
CA SER A 242 0.28 -6.50 -19.73
C SER A 242 1.53 -7.39 -19.65
N VAL A 243 1.52 -8.58 -20.24
CA VAL A 243 2.69 -9.45 -20.23
C VAL A 243 3.92 -8.74 -20.80
N ASN A 244 5.03 -8.73 -20.07
CA ASN A 244 6.27 -7.99 -20.32
C ASN A 244 6.17 -6.46 -20.19
N PHE A 245 5.11 -5.96 -19.57
CA PHE A 245 4.91 -4.54 -19.27
C PHE A 245 4.53 -4.35 -17.81
N ARG A 246 4.82 -3.18 -17.29
CA ARG A 246 4.17 -2.73 -16.05
C ARG A 246 2.73 -2.35 -16.38
N ALA A 247 1.81 -2.68 -15.49
CA ALA A 247 0.39 -2.38 -15.67
C ALA A 247 -0.08 -1.33 -14.66
N LEU A 248 -0.80 -0.32 -15.15
CA LEU A 248 -1.56 0.60 -14.35
C LEU A 248 -3.03 0.37 -14.65
N VAL A 249 -3.82 0.00 -13.63
CA VAL A 249 -5.22 -0.39 -13.81
C VAL A 249 -6.11 0.57 -13.02
N MET A 250 -7.11 1.12 -13.69
CA MET A 250 -8.09 2.04 -13.12
C MET A 250 -9.51 1.54 -13.41
N ASP A 251 -10.42 1.74 -12.46
CA ASP A 251 -11.85 1.61 -12.73
C ASP A 251 -12.39 2.94 -13.33
N ASP A 252 -13.46 2.91 -14.11
CA ASP A 252 -13.98 4.06 -14.87
C ASP A 252 -14.52 5.22 -14.02
N ASP A 253 -14.79 4.97 -12.73
CA ASP A 253 -15.32 5.97 -11.79
C ASP A 253 -14.24 6.68 -10.95
N ILE A 254 -12.98 6.40 -11.20
CA ILE A 254 -11.86 7.06 -10.53
C ILE A 254 -11.44 8.31 -11.31
N LEU A 255 -11.14 9.40 -10.60
CA LEU A 255 -10.45 10.56 -11.14
C LEU A 255 -8.99 10.57 -10.67
N PRO A 256 -8.03 10.85 -11.58
CA PRO A 256 -6.60 10.86 -11.24
C PRO A 256 -6.19 12.17 -10.54
N VAL A 257 -6.89 12.52 -9.46
CA VAL A 257 -6.57 13.67 -8.61
C VAL A 257 -6.09 13.21 -7.25
N ALA A 258 -5.13 13.93 -6.68
CA ALA A 258 -4.55 13.59 -5.39
C ALA A 258 -5.17 14.45 -4.28
N MET A 259 -5.40 13.80 -3.15
CA MET A 259 -5.86 14.46 -1.94
C MET A 259 -5.00 14.03 -0.75
N THR A 260 -4.70 14.98 0.12
CA THR A 260 -4.03 14.69 1.39
C THR A 260 -5.02 13.94 2.30
N PRO A 261 -4.68 12.74 2.80
CA PRO A 261 -5.50 12.08 3.80
C PRO A 261 -5.62 12.96 5.06
N PRO A 262 -6.79 13.04 5.70
CA PRO A 262 -6.98 13.83 6.93
C PRO A 262 -6.14 13.31 8.09
N LEU A 263 -5.85 12.02 8.09
CA LEU A 263 -5.00 11.34 9.07
C LEU A 263 -3.77 10.83 8.34
N LEU A 264 -2.66 11.57 8.46
CA LEU A 264 -1.37 11.16 7.90
C LEU A 264 -0.57 10.45 8.99
N PRO A 265 -0.21 9.17 8.80
CA PRO A 265 0.79 8.53 9.64
C PRO A 265 2.11 9.29 9.45
N GLN A 266 2.73 9.72 10.56
CA GLN A 266 4.03 10.42 10.52
C GLN A 266 5.21 9.46 10.35
N ASN A 267 4.96 8.17 10.49
CA ASN A 267 5.96 7.11 10.45
C ASN A 267 5.61 6.06 9.41
N LEU A 268 6.58 5.22 9.06
CA LEU A 268 6.33 4.04 8.25
C LEU A 268 5.31 3.13 8.96
N THR A 269 4.34 2.66 8.21
CA THR A 269 3.38 1.67 8.71
C THR A 269 3.56 0.37 7.94
N ILE A 270 3.95 -0.69 8.66
CA ILE A 270 3.99 -2.06 8.14
C ILE A 270 2.98 -2.85 8.96
N GLU A 271 1.80 -3.09 8.40
CA GLU A 271 0.69 -3.75 9.12
C GLU A 271 -0.12 -4.65 8.18
N THR A 272 -0.71 -5.68 8.76
CA THR A 272 -1.87 -6.31 8.14
C THR A 272 -3.05 -5.35 8.37
N PRO A 273 -3.67 -4.77 7.34
CA PRO A 273 -4.68 -3.73 7.51
C PRO A 273 -5.90 -4.31 8.23
N ARG A 274 -6.06 -3.98 9.51
CA ARG A 274 -7.24 -4.29 10.33
C ARG A 274 -8.11 -3.07 10.56
N ALA A 275 -7.49 -1.88 10.58
CA ALA A 275 -8.19 -0.62 10.73
C ALA A 275 -8.11 0.19 9.44
N ARG A 276 -9.16 0.94 9.13
CA ARG A 276 -9.22 1.87 8.01
C ARG A 276 -9.34 3.27 8.54
N GLU A 277 -8.59 4.19 7.92
CA GLU A 277 -8.72 5.61 8.20
C GLU A 277 -9.86 6.17 7.35
N ALA A 278 -10.75 6.93 7.97
CA ALA A 278 -11.83 7.62 7.29
C ALA A 278 -12.07 8.99 7.93
N ALA A 279 -12.40 9.97 7.12
CA ALA A 279 -12.94 11.25 7.58
C ALA A 279 -14.20 11.57 6.80
N PHE A 280 -15.13 12.25 7.44
CA PHE A 280 -16.43 12.61 6.88
C PHE A 280 -16.53 14.11 6.73
N TYR A 281 -17.08 14.54 5.61
CA TYR A 281 -17.28 15.95 5.26
C TYR A 281 -18.74 16.20 4.93
N SER A 282 -19.21 17.42 5.18
CA SER A 282 -20.60 17.81 4.89
C SER A 282 -20.89 17.91 3.39
N SER A 283 -19.84 18.09 2.58
CA SER A 283 -19.95 18.16 1.12
C SER A 283 -18.63 17.82 0.44
N VAL A 284 -18.72 17.43 -0.84
CA VAL A 284 -17.53 17.21 -1.71
C VAL A 284 -16.71 18.50 -1.84
N THR A 285 -17.36 19.64 -1.91
CA THR A 285 -16.69 20.95 -2.02
C THR A 285 -15.84 21.24 -0.79
N GLU A 286 -16.36 20.99 0.41
CA GLU A 286 -15.60 21.16 1.64
C GLU A 286 -14.38 20.24 1.68
N MET A 287 -14.55 18.97 1.34
CA MET A 287 -13.47 18.00 1.27
C MET A 287 -12.38 18.44 0.30
N GLN A 288 -12.73 18.87 -0.91
CA GLN A 288 -11.77 19.33 -1.91
C GLN A 288 -11.02 20.59 -1.50
N GLN A 289 -11.70 21.57 -0.87
CA GLN A 289 -11.07 22.80 -0.42
C GLN A 289 -9.97 22.56 0.61
N HIS A 290 -10.09 21.54 1.43
CA HIS A 290 -9.15 21.25 2.51
C HIS A 290 -8.03 20.29 2.14
N ASN A 291 -8.26 19.42 1.15
CA ASN A 291 -7.40 18.25 0.95
C ASN A 291 -6.82 18.13 -0.46
N LEU A 292 -7.32 18.86 -1.46
CA LEU A 292 -6.84 18.76 -2.83
C LEU A 292 -5.37 19.19 -2.93
N ILE A 293 -4.54 18.35 -3.55
CA ILE A 293 -3.16 18.66 -3.86
C ILE A 293 -3.08 19.07 -5.33
N ALA A 294 -2.78 20.34 -5.56
CA ALA A 294 -2.52 20.84 -6.89
C ALA A 294 -1.16 20.34 -7.43
N ASP A 295 -1.02 20.21 -8.73
CA ASP A 295 0.22 19.87 -9.43
C ASP A 295 0.89 18.54 -9.00
N PHE A 296 0.08 17.58 -8.54
CA PHE A 296 0.54 16.25 -8.19
C PHE A 296 -0.14 15.18 -9.05
N SER A 297 0.66 14.36 -9.74
CA SER A 297 0.17 13.22 -10.52
C SER A 297 0.19 11.93 -9.68
N PRO A 298 -0.97 11.40 -9.27
CA PRO A 298 -1.03 10.12 -8.57
C PRO A 298 -0.51 8.97 -9.42
N LEU A 299 -0.69 9.02 -10.74
CA LEU A 299 -0.21 8.00 -11.67
C LEU A 299 1.33 7.95 -11.66
N SER A 300 1.97 9.12 -11.76
CA SER A 300 3.45 9.20 -11.68
C SER A 300 3.98 8.74 -10.32
N ALA A 301 3.28 9.05 -9.23
CA ALA A 301 3.67 8.62 -7.89
C ALA A 301 3.61 7.09 -7.73
N MET A 302 2.54 6.46 -8.20
CA MET A 302 2.43 4.99 -8.18
C MET A 302 3.50 4.30 -9.01
N LEU A 303 3.79 4.82 -10.21
CA LEU A 303 4.80 4.25 -11.09
C LEU A 303 6.22 4.44 -10.57
N ARG A 304 6.49 5.54 -9.87
CA ARG A 304 7.81 5.83 -9.30
C ARG A 304 8.25 4.78 -8.29
N SER A 305 7.34 4.32 -7.43
CA SER A 305 7.65 3.32 -6.41
C SER A 305 7.63 1.88 -6.92
N LEU A 306 6.92 1.62 -8.02
CA LEU A 306 6.76 0.27 -8.55
C LEU A 306 8.08 -0.27 -9.14
N GLY A 307 8.49 -1.47 -8.72
CA GLY A 307 9.74 -2.11 -9.12
C GLY A 307 10.96 -1.70 -8.31
N GLN A 308 10.87 -0.63 -7.51
CA GLN A 308 11.95 -0.22 -6.61
C GLN A 308 12.17 -1.25 -5.49
N SER A 309 13.41 -1.35 -5.03
CA SER A 309 13.75 -2.11 -3.84
C SER A 309 13.39 -1.33 -2.57
N LEU A 310 13.27 -2.04 -1.47
CA LEU A 310 12.88 -1.44 -0.20
C LEU A 310 13.89 -0.39 0.27
N ASP A 311 15.20 -0.63 0.09
CA ASP A 311 16.25 0.35 0.39
C ASP A 311 16.07 1.65 -0.38
N GLN A 312 15.75 1.58 -1.67
CA GLN A 312 15.53 2.76 -2.52
C GLN A 312 14.33 3.59 -2.03
N ILE A 313 13.22 2.91 -1.71
CA ILE A 313 12.01 3.58 -1.20
C ILE A 313 12.28 4.21 0.17
N LEU A 314 12.86 3.44 1.10
CA LEU A 314 13.09 3.91 2.47
C LEU A 314 14.08 5.08 2.52
N THR A 315 15.17 5.01 1.74
CA THR A 315 16.18 6.09 1.73
C THR A 315 15.76 7.33 0.97
N ALA A 316 14.87 7.20 -0.03
CA ALA A 316 14.36 8.33 -0.79
C ALA A 316 13.24 9.09 -0.06
N GLU A 317 12.38 8.37 0.67
CA GLU A 317 11.13 8.95 1.20
C GLU A 317 11.17 9.16 2.73
N LEU A 318 12.12 8.52 3.45
CA LEU A 318 12.14 8.51 4.91
C LEU A 318 13.49 8.98 5.47
N SER A 319 13.44 9.56 6.66
CA SER A 319 14.60 10.24 7.29
C SER A 319 15.46 9.36 8.19
N GLY A 320 15.18 8.06 8.32
CA GLY A 320 16.01 7.16 9.11
C GLY A 320 15.26 6.27 10.11
N PRO A 321 15.99 5.65 11.08
CA PRO A 321 15.46 4.63 11.99
C PRO A 321 14.26 5.06 12.84
N SER A 322 14.15 6.36 13.15
CA SER A 322 13.02 6.92 13.91
C SER A 322 11.65 6.69 13.23
N MET A 323 11.66 6.51 11.89
CA MET A 323 10.47 6.22 11.12
C MET A 323 9.88 4.83 11.41
N LEU A 324 10.63 3.94 12.06
CA LEU A 324 10.15 2.63 12.50
C LEU A 324 9.28 2.68 13.77
N LYS A 325 9.12 3.84 14.41
CA LYS A 325 8.29 3.97 15.62
C LYS A 325 6.87 3.45 15.37
N GLY A 326 6.43 2.50 16.19
CA GLY A 326 5.13 1.85 16.09
C GLY A 326 5.06 0.66 15.11
N VAL A 327 6.07 0.47 14.26
CA VAL A 327 6.14 -0.67 13.34
C VAL A 327 6.29 -1.99 14.11
N ASP A 328 5.54 -3.00 13.70
CA ASP A 328 5.68 -4.36 14.23
C ASP A 328 7.00 -4.98 13.75
N GLY A 329 7.93 -5.19 14.69
CA GLY A 329 9.24 -5.76 14.38
C GLY A 329 9.18 -7.16 13.76
N ARG A 330 8.15 -7.95 14.08
CA ARG A 330 7.96 -9.29 13.50
C ARG A 330 7.76 -9.24 11.99
N LEU A 331 7.06 -8.20 11.51
CA LEU A 331 6.82 -8.01 10.09
C LEU A 331 8.10 -7.57 9.35
N THR A 332 8.97 -6.79 10.01
CA THR A 332 10.22 -6.35 9.38
C THR A 332 11.18 -7.49 9.07
N THR A 333 11.05 -8.64 9.72
CA THR A 333 11.90 -9.82 9.46
C THR A 333 11.58 -10.52 8.13
N SER A 334 10.40 -10.24 7.55
CA SER A 334 9.98 -10.79 6.27
C SER A 334 10.57 -10.04 5.07
N PHE A 335 11.29 -8.94 5.30
CA PHE A 335 11.82 -8.07 4.26
C PHE A 335 13.34 -7.94 4.39
N SER A 336 13.98 -7.74 3.23
CA SER A 336 15.37 -7.34 3.09
C SER A 336 15.45 -6.04 2.27
N ALA A 337 16.64 -5.47 2.19
CA ALA A 337 16.91 -4.28 1.38
C ALA A 337 16.54 -4.49 -0.11
N GLU A 338 16.73 -5.71 -0.62
CA GLU A 338 16.44 -6.10 -2.01
C GLU A 338 14.97 -6.44 -2.26
N SER A 339 14.13 -6.52 -1.22
CA SER A 339 12.69 -6.77 -1.38
C SER A 339 12.08 -5.70 -2.28
N ARG A 340 11.35 -6.11 -3.33
CA ARG A 340 10.82 -5.19 -4.34
C ARG A 340 9.34 -4.93 -4.18
N LEU A 341 8.91 -3.72 -4.52
CA LEU A 341 7.52 -3.35 -4.59
C LEU A 341 6.91 -3.81 -5.92
N TYR A 342 6.14 -4.88 -5.89
CA TYR A 342 5.48 -5.43 -7.09
C TYR A 342 4.06 -4.89 -7.30
N LEU A 343 3.46 -4.28 -6.28
CA LEU A 343 2.13 -3.71 -6.36
C LEU A 343 2.08 -2.41 -5.55
N SER A 344 1.61 -1.35 -6.20
CA SER A 344 1.32 -0.06 -5.58
C SER A 344 -0.15 0.23 -5.72
N GLN A 345 -0.80 0.69 -4.66
CA GLN A 345 -2.21 1.05 -4.66
C GLN A 345 -2.38 2.38 -3.93
N CYS A 346 -3.08 3.32 -4.56
CA CYS A 346 -3.55 4.53 -3.88
C CYS A 346 -4.77 4.22 -3.01
N GLY A 347 -4.94 5.00 -1.96
CA GLY A 347 -6.23 5.11 -1.29
C GLY A 347 -7.26 5.75 -2.23
N THR A 348 -8.54 5.54 -1.95
CA THR A 348 -9.65 6.17 -2.65
C THR A 348 -10.37 7.15 -1.74
N TRP A 349 -10.96 8.18 -2.32
CA TRP A 349 -11.87 9.10 -1.64
C TRP A 349 -13.20 9.15 -2.38
N GLY A 350 -14.28 9.43 -1.64
CA GLY A 350 -15.66 9.37 -2.15
C GLY A 350 -16.39 8.13 -1.65
N ASP A 351 -17.48 7.77 -2.34
CA ASP A 351 -18.25 6.57 -2.01
C ASP A 351 -17.42 5.31 -2.35
N PRO A 352 -17.08 4.46 -1.36
CA PRO A 352 -16.33 3.23 -1.62
C PRO A 352 -17.14 2.19 -2.42
N GLY A 353 -18.42 2.46 -2.71
CA GLY A 353 -19.27 1.59 -3.55
C GLY A 353 -19.56 0.21 -2.95
N THR A 354 -19.27 0.00 -1.68
CA THR A 354 -19.33 -1.33 -1.05
C THR A 354 -20.75 -1.78 -0.70
N GLY A 355 -21.75 -0.87 -0.70
CA GLY A 355 -23.15 -1.19 -0.45
C GLY A 355 -23.48 -1.72 0.96
N ASP A 356 -22.50 -2.29 1.66
CA ASP A 356 -22.61 -2.73 3.04
C ASP A 356 -21.80 -1.79 3.94
N GLY A 357 -22.36 -1.23 4.96
CA GLY A 357 -21.66 -0.36 5.91
C GLY A 357 -20.55 -1.07 6.72
N GLY A 358 -20.15 -2.29 6.36
CA GLY A 358 -19.21 -3.12 7.10
C GLY A 358 -17.83 -2.45 7.29
N TRP A 359 -17.40 -1.65 6.33
CA TRP A 359 -16.15 -0.89 6.42
C TRP A 359 -16.11 0.09 7.61
N ALA A 360 -17.27 0.61 8.04
CA ALA A 360 -17.38 1.52 9.16
C ALA A 360 -16.96 0.88 10.50
N PHE A 361 -17.04 -0.45 10.61
CA PHE A 361 -16.67 -1.17 11.83
C PHE A 361 -15.16 -1.41 11.98
N PHE A 362 -14.38 -1.12 10.94
CA PHE A 362 -12.93 -1.35 10.93
C PHE A 362 -12.12 -0.05 10.95
N GLN A 363 -12.73 1.04 11.43
CA GLN A 363 -12.03 2.32 11.54
C GLN A 363 -11.07 2.33 12.73
N SER A 364 -9.98 3.10 12.61
CA SER A 364 -9.09 3.37 13.72
C SER A 364 -9.77 4.25 14.78
N GLU A 365 -9.24 4.21 15.99
CA GLU A 365 -9.72 5.10 17.07
C GLU A 365 -9.55 6.58 16.68
N ALA A 366 -8.51 6.92 15.92
CA ALA A 366 -8.27 8.26 15.43
C ALA A 366 -9.34 8.73 14.42
N SER A 367 -9.86 7.81 13.59
CA SER A 367 -10.96 8.09 12.66
C SER A 367 -12.30 8.32 13.36
N ILE A 368 -12.50 7.73 14.55
CA ILE A 368 -13.76 7.83 15.29
C ILE A 368 -13.82 9.13 16.12
N LYS A 369 -12.68 9.63 16.55
CA LYS A 369 -12.55 10.90 17.32
C LYS A 369 -12.59 12.11 16.40
#